data_e6ea2448c628622cd15dac0063ea1297
#
_entry.id   e6ea2448c628622cd15dac0063ea1297
#
_cell.length_a   1.000
_cell.length_b   1.000
_cell.length_c   1.000
_cell.angle_alpha   90.00
_cell.angle_beta   90.00
_cell.angle_gamma   90.00
#
_symmetry.space_group_name_H-M   'P 1'
#
loop_
_entity.id
_entity.type
_entity.pdbx_description
1 polymer ?
#
loop_
_entity_poly.entity_id
_entity_poly.type
_entity_poly.pdbx_seq_one_letter_code
_entity_poly.pdbx_strand_id
1 'polypeptide(L)'
;MYFTSNKIKLSFSRAKYKTVGNTVYCTLQYTVDVPEACSDMIVIMKNVGNELPYTVTAKATCNSDDVFDKHIGREIAEARAEAKAYKHVQTLVNKQLKEVIKKYYDMTLEFDERADFIQKHNAEYVADISK
;
A
#
# COMPACT_ATOMS: atom_id res chain seq x y z
N MET A 1 -24.72 11.31 11.61
CA MET A 1 -23.31 11.61 11.52
C MET A 1 -22.63 10.54 10.68
N TYR A 2 -22.06 10.95 9.58
CA TYR A 2 -21.40 10.02 8.67
C TYR A 2 -19.91 10.01 8.97
N PHE A 3 -19.42 8.86 9.41
CA PHE A 3 -17.99 8.67 9.57
C PHE A 3 -17.41 8.24 8.23
N THR A 4 -16.68 9.13 7.57
CA THR A 4 -15.85 8.71 6.45
C THR A 4 -14.71 7.88 7.01
N SER A 5 -14.64 6.62 6.61
CA SER A 5 -13.54 5.76 7.00
C SER A 5 -12.23 6.28 6.40
N ASN A 6 -11.23 6.56 7.23
CA ASN A 6 -9.87 6.89 6.78
C ASN A 6 -9.00 5.65 6.63
N LYS A 7 -9.63 4.48 6.48
CA LYS A 7 -8.92 3.21 6.40
C LYS A 7 -8.81 2.75 4.96
N ILE A 8 -7.66 2.23 4.61
CA ILE A 8 -7.46 1.47 3.38
C ILE A 8 -8.09 0.10 3.60
N LYS A 9 -8.93 -0.34 2.66
CA LYS A 9 -9.64 -1.63 2.77
C LYS A 9 -9.35 -2.47 1.54
N LEU A 10 -9.22 -3.77 1.75
CA LEU A 10 -9.15 -4.75 0.69
C LEU A 10 -10.50 -5.45 0.56
N SER A 11 -10.96 -5.58 -0.67
CA SER A 11 -12.20 -6.30 -0.99
C SER A 11 -11.83 -7.50 -1.84
N PHE A 12 -12.15 -8.69 -1.34
CA PHE A 12 -11.81 -9.95 -1.99
C PHE A 12 -12.99 -10.50 -2.78
N SER A 13 -12.70 -11.07 -3.94
CA SER A 13 -13.65 -11.87 -4.69
C SER A 13 -13.76 -13.28 -4.10
N ARG A 14 -14.68 -14.05 -4.64
CA ARG A 14 -14.83 -15.46 -4.27
C ARG A 14 -13.53 -16.22 -4.55
N ALA A 15 -13.07 -16.98 -3.57
CA ALA A 15 -11.88 -17.81 -3.70
C ALA A 15 -12.08 -18.93 -4.73
N LYS A 16 -11.05 -19.17 -5.53
CA LYS A 16 -10.99 -20.30 -6.47
C LYS A 16 -9.94 -21.27 -5.99
N TYR A 17 -10.28 -22.54 -6.00
CA TYR A 17 -9.41 -23.60 -5.50
C TYR A 17 -9.05 -24.59 -6.60
N LYS A 18 -7.82 -25.09 -6.52
CA LYS A 18 -7.35 -26.17 -7.37
C LYS A 18 -6.57 -27.14 -6.51
N THR A 19 -6.87 -28.42 -6.62
CA THR A 19 -6.17 -29.46 -5.86
C THR A 19 -5.34 -30.31 -6.82
N VAL A 20 -4.05 -30.45 -6.50
CA VAL A 20 -3.14 -31.31 -7.25
C VAL A 20 -2.41 -32.19 -6.24
N GLY A 21 -2.71 -33.50 -6.25
CA GLY A 21 -2.17 -34.41 -5.25
C GLY A 21 -2.54 -34.00 -3.83
N ASN A 22 -1.54 -33.79 -2.98
CA ASN A 22 -1.73 -33.37 -1.59
C ASN A 22 -1.61 -31.84 -1.43
N THR A 23 -1.66 -31.08 -2.53
CA THR A 23 -1.52 -29.64 -2.51
C THR A 23 -2.80 -28.97 -2.94
N VAL A 24 -3.28 -28.03 -2.14
CA VAL A 24 -4.42 -27.17 -2.47
C VAL A 24 -3.91 -25.79 -2.77
N TYR A 25 -4.30 -25.27 -3.94
CA TYR A 25 -4.01 -23.89 -4.34
C TYR A 25 -5.27 -23.04 -4.16
N CYS A 26 -5.11 -21.86 -3.62
CA CYS A 26 -6.18 -20.86 -3.53
C CYS A 26 -5.78 -19.62 -4.29
N THR A 27 -6.64 -19.18 -5.20
CA THR A 27 -6.47 -17.94 -5.94
C THR A 27 -7.54 -16.95 -5.52
N LEU A 28 -7.12 -15.76 -5.11
CA LEU A 28 -7.99 -14.64 -4.73
C LEU A 28 -7.75 -13.49 -5.67
N GLN A 29 -8.81 -12.83 -6.05
CA GLN A 29 -8.74 -11.51 -6.67
C GLN A 29 -9.17 -10.47 -5.64
N TYR A 30 -8.52 -9.32 -5.63
CA TYR A 30 -8.86 -8.28 -4.67
C TYR A 30 -8.67 -6.89 -5.26
N THR A 31 -9.45 -5.96 -4.75
CA THR A 31 -9.34 -4.54 -5.05
C THR A 31 -8.95 -3.81 -3.78
N VAL A 32 -8.34 -2.65 -3.93
CA VAL A 32 -7.92 -1.81 -2.80
C VAL A 32 -8.76 -0.55 -2.83
N ASP A 33 -9.50 -0.32 -1.76
CA ASP A 33 -10.30 0.88 -1.58
C ASP A 33 -9.50 1.90 -0.76
N VAL A 34 -9.21 3.03 -1.38
CA VAL A 34 -8.44 4.11 -0.76
C VAL A 34 -9.38 5.26 -0.41
N PRO A 35 -9.31 5.82 0.81
CA PRO A 35 -10.14 6.95 1.18
C PRO A 35 -9.91 8.17 0.28
N GLU A 36 -10.94 9.00 0.08
CA GLU A 36 -10.83 10.23 -0.71
C GLU A 36 -9.72 11.16 -0.24
N ALA A 37 -9.49 11.21 1.08
CA ALA A 37 -8.42 12.02 1.65
C ALA A 37 -7.02 11.60 1.14
N CYS A 38 -6.91 10.41 0.56
CA CYS A 38 -5.68 9.84 0.02
C CYS A 38 -5.74 9.71 -1.50
N SER A 39 -6.39 10.64 -2.19
CA SER A 39 -6.60 10.61 -3.66
C SER A 39 -5.30 10.46 -4.45
N ASP A 40 -4.20 11.03 -3.96
CA ASP A 40 -2.88 10.88 -4.59
C ASP A 40 -2.40 9.44 -4.59
N MET A 41 -2.73 8.68 -3.56
CA MET A 41 -2.44 7.24 -3.49
C MET A 41 -3.23 6.45 -4.53
N ILE A 42 -4.47 6.88 -4.83
CA ILE A 42 -5.31 6.23 -5.84
C ILE A 42 -4.62 6.28 -7.20
N VAL A 43 -4.05 7.42 -7.57
CA VAL A 43 -3.35 7.59 -8.85
C VAL A 43 -2.19 6.62 -8.98
N ILE A 44 -1.40 6.45 -7.93
CA ILE A 44 -0.23 5.59 -7.95
C ILE A 44 -0.62 4.12 -7.95
N MET A 45 -1.61 3.74 -7.15
CA MET A 45 -2.11 2.38 -7.16
C MET A 45 -2.77 2.00 -8.49
N LYS A 46 -3.44 2.95 -9.14
CA LYS A 46 -3.99 2.76 -10.49
C LYS A 46 -2.88 2.57 -11.53
N ASN A 47 -1.81 3.34 -11.44
CA ASN A 47 -0.67 3.21 -12.35
C ASN A 47 0.01 1.83 -12.23
N VAL A 48 -0.02 1.24 -11.04
CA VAL A 48 0.54 -0.10 -10.80
C VAL A 48 -0.45 -1.20 -11.20
N GLY A 49 -1.75 -0.96 -11.03
CA GLY A 49 -2.78 -1.99 -11.20
C GLY A 49 -3.66 -1.87 -12.43
N ASN A 50 -3.58 -0.80 -13.23
CA ASN A 50 -4.40 -0.55 -14.43
C ASN A 50 -5.91 -0.75 -14.22
N GLU A 51 -6.42 -0.41 -13.05
CA GLU A 51 -7.83 -0.60 -12.64
C GLU A 51 -8.30 -2.06 -12.60
N LEU A 52 -7.43 -3.01 -12.93
CA LEU A 52 -7.75 -4.42 -12.83
C LEU A 52 -7.55 -4.90 -11.39
N PRO A 53 -8.34 -5.87 -10.93
CA PRO A 53 -8.11 -6.46 -9.63
C PRO A 53 -6.76 -7.15 -9.57
N TYR A 54 -6.13 -7.07 -8.42
CA TYR A 54 -4.91 -7.83 -8.17
C TYR A 54 -5.26 -9.30 -7.96
N THR A 55 -4.33 -10.16 -8.34
CA THR A 55 -4.49 -11.62 -8.16
C THR A 55 -3.37 -12.15 -7.28
N VAL A 56 -3.73 -13.01 -6.33
CA VAL A 56 -2.77 -13.67 -5.46
C VAL A 56 -3.11 -15.16 -5.38
N THR A 57 -2.06 -15.98 -5.37
CA THR A 57 -2.21 -17.43 -5.22
C THR A 57 -1.32 -17.90 -4.08
N ALA A 58 -1.86 -18.76 -3.24
CA ALA A 58 -1.12 -19.44 -2.19
C ALA A 58 -1.50 -20.93 -2.16
N LYS A 59 -0.66 -21.72 -1.51
CA LYS A 59 -0.87 -23.16 -1.45
C LYS A 59 -0.74 -23.69 -0.03
N ALA A 60 -1.36 -24.83 0.20
CA ALA A 60 -1.18 -25.66 1.38
C ALA A 60 -0.87 -27.06 0.94
N THR A 61 0.24 -27.62 1.42
CA THR A 61 0.67 -28.98 1.09
C THR A 61 0.57 -29.84 2.34
N CYS A 62 -0.12 -30.97 2.25
CA CYS A 62 -0.21 -31.94 3.32
C CYS A 62 1.08 -32.77 3.36
N ASN A 63 1.60 -32.99 4.58
CA ASN A 63 2.72 -33.89 4.77
C ASN A 63 2.30 -35.34 4.43
N SER A 64 3.24 -36.13 3.92
CA SER A 64 2.98 -37.53 3.54
C SER A 64 2.50 -38.40 4.68
N ASP A 65 2.83 -38.03 5.94
CA ASP A 65 2.45 -38.80 7.13
C ASP A 65 1.08 -38.43 7.68
N ASP A 66 0.47 -37.33 7.18
CA ASP A 66 -0.83 -36.85 7.64
C ASP A 66 -1.93 -37.32 6.68
N VAL A 67 -3.12 -37.50 7.23
CA VAL A 67 -4.31 -37.72 6.42
C VAL A 67 -4.65 -36.42 5.71
N PHE A 68 -4.68 -36.46 4.38
CA PHE A 68 -5.02 -35.27 3.61
C PHE A 68 -6.48 -34.91 3.77
N ASP A 69 -6.72 -33.69 4.34
CA ASP A 69 -8.04 -33.11 4.45
C ASP A 69 -8.12 -31.90 3.52
N LYS A 70 -8.87 -32.07 2.45
CA LYS A 70 -9.06 -31.05 1.42
C LYS A 70 -9.68 -29.76 1.97
N HIS A 71 -10.60 -29.89 2.93
CA HIS A 71 -11.28 -28.75 3.52
C HIS A 71 -10.31 -27.90 4.35
N ILE A 72 -9.51 -28.55 5.20
CA ILE A 72 -8.47 -27.87 5.98
C ILE A 72 -7.42 -27.27 5.05
N GLY A 73 -7.04 -27.98 4.00
CA GLY A 73 -6.11 -27.47 3.00
C GLY A 73 -6.60 -26.18 2.34
N ARG A 74 -7.88 -26.11 2.03
CA ARG A 74 -8.50 -24.89 1.47
C ARG A 74 -8.45 -23.72 2.45
N GLU A 75 -8.78 -23.95 3.70
CA GLU A 75 -8.74 -22.91 4.73
C GLU A 75 -7.33 -22.35 4.91
N ILE A 76 -6.33 -23.20 4.96
CA ILE A 76 -4.93 -22.78 5.09
C ILE A 76 -4.46 -22.02 3.85
N ALA A 77 -4.76 -22.53 2.66
CA ALA A 77 -4.37 -21.87 1.41
C ALA A 77 -5.02 -20.50 1.28
N GLU A 78 -6.30 -20.37 1.64
CA GLU A 78 -7.01 -19.10 1.62
C GLU A 78 -6.41 -18.09 2.61
N ALA A 79 -6.12 -18.53 3.84
CA ALA A 79 -5.50 -17.67 4.85
C ALA A 79 -4.12 -17.17 4.39
N ARG A 80 -3.35 -18.04 3.75
CA ARG A 80 -2.04 -17.66 3.20
C ARG A 80 -2.15 -16.70 2.02
N ALA A 81 -3.15 -16.90 1.16
CA ALA A 81 -3.42 -15.99 0.04
C ALA A 81 -3.82 -14.60 0.53
N GLU A 82 -4.70 -14.55 1.52
CA GLU A 82 -5.12 -13.30 2.15
C GLU A 82 -3.93 -12.56 2.77
N ALA A 83 -3.08 -13.28 3.51
CA ALA A 83 -1.88 -12.70 4.11
C ALA A 83 -0.93 -12.12 3.06
N LYS A 84 -0.76 -12.81 1.92
CA LYS A 84 0.05 -12.30 0.81
C LYS A 84 -0.53 -11.03 0.21
N ALA A 85 -1.85 -10.95 0.07
CA ALA A 85 -2.52 -9.76 -0.44
C ALA A 85 -2.28 -8.55 0.47
N TYR A 86 -2.46 -8.71 1.77
CA TYR A 86 -2.19 -7.64 2.74
C TYR A 86 -0.73 -7.22 2.74
N LYS A 87 0.19 -8.15 2.64
CA LYS A 87 1.62 -7.84 2.56
C LYS A 87 1.96 -7.04 1.31
N HIS A 88 1.38 -7.40 0.18
CA HIS A 88 1.57 -6.69 -1.08
C HIS A 88 1.11 -5.24 -0.97
N VAL A 89 -0.10 -5.01 -0.46
CA VAL A 89 -0.65 -3.67 -0.28
C VAL A 89 0.17 -2.87 0.74
N GLN A 90 0.57 -3.50 1.84
CA GLN A 90 1.44 -2.87 2.83
C GLN A 90 2.74 -2.36 2.20
N THR A 91 3.35 -3.14 1.33
CA THR A 91 4.56 -2.76 0.61
C THR A 91 4.31 -1.56 -0.31
N LEU A 92 3.20 -1.58 -1.06
CA LEU A 92 2.83 -0.47 -1.96
C LEU A 92 2.57 0.82 -1.18
N VAL A 93 1.81 0.73 -0.09
CA VAL A 93 1.48 1.88 0.76
C VAL A 93 2.73 2.48 1.38
N ASN A 94 3.61 1.65 1.91
CA ASN A 94 4.86 2.11 2.52
C ASN A 94 5.79 2.78 1.50
N LYS A 95 5.88 2.21 0.30
CA LYS A 95 6.67 2.82 -0.78
C LYS A 95 6.12 4.20 -1.13
N GLN A 96 4.81 4.32 -1.26
CA GLN A 96 4.14 5.56 -1.56
C GLN A 96 4.37 6.61 -0.48
N LEU A 97 4.25 6.21 0.78
CA LEU A 97 4.49 7.10 1.91
C LEU A 97 5.91 7.67 1.89
N LYS A 98 6.89 6.83 1.60
CA LYS A 98 8.29 7.27 1.50
C LYS A 98 8.49 8.30 0.38
N GLU A 99 7.87 8.09 -0.77
CA GLU A 99 7.96 9.03 -1.90
C GLU A 99 7.32 10.37 -1.56
N VAL A 100 6.17 10.37 -0.91
CA VAL A 100 5.47 11.58 -0.47
C VAL A 100 6.30 12.34 0.57
N ILE A 101 6.83 11.64 1.57
CA ILE A 101 7.68 12.25 2.60
C ILE A 101 8.91 12.90 1.99
N LYS A 102 9.57 12.22 1.07
CA LYS A 102 10.75 12.75 0.38
C LYS A 102 10.42 14.02 -0.39
N LYS A 103 9.31 14.00 -1.13
CA LYS A 103 8.87 15.16 -1.91
C LYS A 103 8.61 16.37 -1.03
N TYR A 104 7.87 16.20 0.07
CA TYR A 104 7.60 17.29 1.00
C TYR A 104 8.87 17.77 1.71
N TYR A 105 9.76 16.85 2.07
CA TYR A 105 11.04 17.21 2.68
C TYR A 105 11.87 18.09 1.75
N ASP A 106 12.02 17.69 0.49
CA ASP A 106 12.80 18.45 -0.49
C ASP A 106 12.20 19.84 -0.73
N MET A 107 10.88 19.95 -0.81
CA MET A 107 10.19 21.24 -0.96
C MET A 107 10.40 22.14 0.25
N THR A 108 10.33 21.57 1.46
CA THR A 108 10.51 22.33 2.71
C THR A 108 11.95 22.84 2.83
N LEU A 109 12.91 21.98 2.50
CA LEU A 109 14.34 22.34 2.54
C LEU A 109 14.64 23.49 1.59
N GLU A 110 14.15 23.43 0.36
CA GLU A 110 14.32 24.50 -0.62
C GLU A 110 13.70 25.82 -0.14
N PHE A 111 12.51 25.76 0.41
CA PHE A 111 11.85 26.94 0.94
C PHE A 111 12.61 27.54 2.13
N ASP A 112 13.09 26.69 3.06
CA ASP A 112 13.86 27.15 4.22
C ASP A 112 15.14 27.86 3.81
N GLU A 113 15.86 27.33 2.83
CA GLU A 113 17.06 27.98 2.31
C GLU A 113 16.76 29.36 1.72
N ARG A 114 15.68 29.45 0.97
CA ARG A 114 15.24 30.71 0.37
C ARG A 114 14.79 31.71 1.46
N ALA A 115 14.03 31.24 2.43
CA ALA A 115 13.55 32.09 3.53
C ALA A 115 14.72 32.64 4.34
N ASP A 116 15.71 31.82 4.65
CA ASP A 116 16.91 32.23 5.36
C ASP A 116 17.68 33.30 4.56
N PHE A 117 17.85 33.09 3.27
CA PHE A 117 18.51 34.04 2.39
C PHE A 117 17.78 35.39 2.37
N ILE A 118 16.47 35.42 2.20
CA ILE A 118 15.67 36.63 2.13
C ILE A 118 15.70 37.38 3.44
N GLN A 119 15.56 36.68 4.57
CA GLN A 119 15.61 37.34 5.90
C GLN A 119 16.96 38.00 6.14
N LYS A 120 18.04 37.35 5.82
CA LYS A 120 19.38 37.87 5.97
C LYS A 120 19.63 39.06 5.05
N HIS A 121 19.27 38.96 3.78
CA HIS A 121 19.41 40.02 2.79
C HIS A 121 18.62 41.26 3.18
N ASN A 122 17.38 41.11 3.62
CA ASN A 122 16.53 42.24 4.02
C ASN A 122 17.04 42.88 5.30
N ALA A 123 17.55 42.12 6.26
CA ALA A 123 18.15 42.67 7.48
C ALA A 123 19.38 43.54 7.16
N GLU A 124 20.22 43.08 6.25
CA GLU A 124 21.39 43.85 5.79
C GLU A 124 20.98 45.13 5.08
N TYR A 125 19.96 45.06 4.21
CA TYR A 125 19.41 46.20 3.50
C TYR A 125 18.86 47.25 4.48
N VAL A 126 18.07 46.86 5.47
CA VAL A 126 17.52 47.77 6.48
C VAL A 126 18.64 48.38 7.30
N ALA A 127 19.67 47.65 7.68
CA ALA A 127 20.82 48.16 8.41
C ALA A 127 21.54 49.24 7.59
N ASP A 128 21.71 49.03 6.29
CA ASP A 128 22.39 49.97 5.41
C ASP A 128 21.63 51.30 5.25
N ILE A 129 20.30 51.26 5.10
CA ILE A 129 19.50 52.45 4.95
C ILE A 129 19.26 53.22 6.27
N SER A 130 19.50 52.55 7.41
CA SER A 130 19.33 53.14 8.75
C SER A 130 20.57 53.83 9.27
N LYS A 131 21.64 53.81 8.55
CA LYS A 131 22.90 54.49 8.94
C LYS A 131 22.80 56.02 8.83
#